data_eb7ef87591235cc6af6348b536e05b67
#
_entry.id   eb7ef87591235cc6af6348b536e05b67
#
_cell.length_a   1.000
_cell.length_b   1.000
_cell.length_c   1.000
_cell.angle_alpha   90.00
_cell.angle_beta   90.00
_cell.angle_gamma   90.00
#
_symmetry.space_group_name_H-M   'P 1'
#
loop_
_entity.id
_entity.type
_entity.pdbx_description
1 polymer ?
#
loop_
_entity_poly.entity_id
_entity_poly.type
_entity_poly.pdbx_seq_one_letter_code
_entity_poly.pdbx_strand_id
1 'polypeptide(L)'
;MPGVLELSFTQFQTVYNALSFALASMLATFVFLLVVMPRVLPRYRQALAVSSIVCLIAAYHYWRIFNSFTEAYVAQGAGDAAMAGTDPTYVLVNGEGFNEGYRYIDWLLTVPLLLFEAIAVLALARMVRRSLMI
;
A
#
# COMPACT_ATOMS: atom_id res chain seq x y z
N MET A 1 15.28 4.97 -13.28
CA MET A 1 16.19 5.72 -12.39
C MET A 1 17.30 4.78 -12.00
N PRO A 2 18.60 5.17 -11.98
CA PRO A 2 19.62 4.32 -11.38
C PRO A 2 19.22 4.14 -9.92
N GLY A 3 19.02 2.89 -9.49
CA GLY A 3 18.70 2.57 -8.11
C GLY A 3 19.79 3.04 -7.18
N VAL A 4 19.46 3.46 -5.97
CA VAL A 4 20.42 3.74 -4.93
C VAL A 4 21.18 2.45 -4.67
N LEU A 5 22.47 2.42 -4.96
CA LEU A 5 23.31 1.22 -4.88
C LEU A 5 23.57 0.79 -3.42
N GLU A 6 23.54 1.76 -2.49
CA GLU A 6 23.81 1.53 -1.07
C GLU A 6 22.83 2.31 -0.20
N LEU A 7 22.35 1.67 0.87
CA LEU A 7 21.51 2.27 1.90
C LEU A 7 22.21 2.12 3.26
N SER A 8 22.19 3.18 4.06
CA SER A 8 22.54 3.04 5.48
C SER A 8 21.49 2.21 6.21
N PHE A 9 21.86 1.64 7.37
CA PHE A 9 20.94 0.90 8.23
C PHE A 9 19.65 1.69 8.51
N THR A 10 19.79 2.96 8.88
CA THR A 10 18.65 3.84 9.18
C THR A 10 17.73 4.04 7.96
N GLN A 11 18.30 4.23 6.76
CA GLN A 11 17.53 4.40 5.53
C GLN A 11 16.77 3.11 5.19
N PHE A 12 17.45 1.95 5.25
CA PHE A 12 16.81 0.65 5.03
C PHE A 12 15.65 0.43 6.01
N GLN A 13 15.89 0.62 7.31
CA GLN A 13 14.88 0.45 8.35
C GLN A 13 13.70 1.41 8.17
N THR A 14 13.95 2.64 7.75
CA THR A 14 12.86 3.61 7.49
C THR A 14 11.95 3.14 6.37
N VAL A 15 12.51 2.71 5.25
CA VAL A 15 11.73 2.20 4.10
C VAL A 15 11.01 0.91 4.48
N TYR A 16 11.71 -0.03 5.13
CA TYR A 16 11.14 -1.30 5.60
C TYR A 16 9.93 -1.07 6.50
N ASN A 17 10.08 -0.20 7.51
CA ASN A 17 8.99 0.09 8.44
C ASN A 17 7.84 0.83 7.77
N ALA A 18 8.11 1.76 6.85
CA ALA A 18 7.08 2.47 6.09
C ALA A 18 6.27 1.52 5.20
N LEU A 19 6.91 0.60 4.49
CA LEU A 19 6.22 -0.39 3.65
C LEU A 19 5.41 -1.39 4.50
N SER A 20 5.97 -1.85 5.61
CA SER A 20 5.29 -2.73 6.57
C SER A 20 4.06 -2.05 7.17
N PHE A 21 4.19 -0.79 7.58
CA PHE A 21 3.08 0.01 8.10
C PHE A 21 1.98 0.22 7.04
N ALA A 22 2.34 0.53 5.81
CA ALA A 22 1.39 0.70 4.71
C ALA A 22 0.59 -0.59 4.46
N LEU A 23 1.27 -1.74 4.38
CA LEU A 23 0.64 -3.04 4.22
C LEU A 23 -0.35 -3.35 5.36
N ALA A 24 0.09 -3.19 6.61
CA ALA A 24 -0.74 -3.42 7.79
C ALA A 24 -1.97 -2.50 7.81
N SER A 25 -1.80 -1.22 7.48
CA SER A 25 -2.87 -0.24 7.43
C SER A 25 -3.93 -0.58 6.38
N MET A 26 -3.52 -1.02 5.19
CA MET A 26 -4.43 -1.43 4.12
C MET A 26 -5.24 -2.68 4.51
N LEU A 27 -4.59 -3.69 5.11
CA LEU A 27 -5.26 -4.89 5.59
C LEU A 27 -6.24 -4.57 6.73
N ALA A 28 -5.83 -3.74 7.69
CA ALA A 28 -6.69 -3.31 8.78
C ALA A 28 -7.91 -2.54 8.26
N THR A 29 -7.71 -1.64 7.29
CA THR A 29 -8.81 -0.88 6.66
C THR A 29 -9.75 -1.81 5.90
N PHE A 30 -9.23 -2.77 5.14
CA PHE A 30 -10.03 -3.79 4.46
C PHE A 30 -10.95 -4.53 5.44
N VAL A 31 -10.40 -5.07 6.53
CA VAL A 31 -11.16 -5.78 7.58
C VAL A 31 -12.20 -4.85 8.22
N PHE A 32 -11.80 -3.63 8.58
CA PHE A 32 -12.70 -2.64 9.17
C PHE A 32 -13.91 -2.36 8.27
N LEU A 33 -13.69 -2.13 6.97
CA LEU A 33 -14.77 -1.85 6.02
C LEU A 33 -15.76 -3.02 5.92
N LEU A 34 -15.27 -4.26 5.90
CA LEU A 34 -16.13 -5.45 5.90
C LEU A 34 -16.98 -5.56 7.17
N VAL A 35 -16.39 -5.31 8.34
CA VAL A 35 -17.08 -5.39 9.63
C VAL A 35 -18.13 -4.29 9.79
N VAL A 36 -17.86 -3.10 9.27
CA VAL A 36 -18.78 -1.95 9.37
C VAL A 36 -19.88 -2.00 8.31
N MET A 37 -19.66 -2.64 7.17
CA MET A 37 -20.59 -2.67 6.03
C MET A 37 -22.05 -3.04 6.41
N PRO A 38 -22.33 -4.07 7.25
CA PRO A 38 -23.70 -4.40 7.64
C PRO A 38 -24.39 -3.30 8.47
N ARG A 39 -23.60 -2.47 9.19
CA ARG A 39 -24.10 -1.40 10.07
C ARG A 39 -24.41 -0.10 9.33
N VAL A 40 -24.00 0.00 8.06
CA VAL A 40 -24.20 1.18 7.22
C VAL A 40 -25.50 1.04 6.43
N LEU A 41 -26.15 2.17 6.15
CA LEU A 41 -27.36 2.22 5.35
C LEU A 41 -27.16 1.48 4.01
N PRO A 42 -28.10 0.68 3.53
CA PRO A 42 -27.97 -0.16 2.34
C PRO A 42 -27.45 0.58 1.10
N ARG A 43 -27.86 1.85 0.93
CA ARG A 43 -27.46 2.71 -0.18
C ARG A 43 -25.95 3.00 -0.26
N TYR A 44 -25.22 2.91 0.87
CA TYR A 44 -23.77 3.19 0.92
C TYR A 44 -22.93 1.90 0.94
N ARG A 45 -23.55 0.73 1.09
CA ARG A 45 -22.83 -0.54 1.18
C ARG A 45 -22.03 -0.86 -0.08
N GLN A 46 -22.54 -0.46 -1.24
CA GLN A 46 -21.83 -0.64 -2.51
C GLN A 46 -20.52 0.16 -2.54
N ALA A 47 -20.50 1.39 -2.06
CA ALA A 47 -19.29 2.19 -1.96
C ALA A 47 -18.28 1.52 -1.01
N LEU A 48 -18.71 1.09 0.18
CA LEU A 48 -17.82 0.39 1.13
C LEU A 48 -17.27 -0.92 0.54
N ALA A 49 -18.07 -1.65 -0.24
CA ALA A 49 -17.62 -2.86 -0.91
C ALA A 49 -16.51 -2.55 -1.93
N VAL A 50 -16.65 -1.49 -2.73
CA VAL A 50 -15.62 -1.05 -3.67
C VAL A 50 -14.37 -0.60 -2.93
N SER A 51 -14.49 0.24 -1.89
CA SER A 51 -13.37 0.66 -1.05
C SER A 51 -12.62 -0.53 -0.45
N SER A 52 -13.34 -1.55 0.02
CA SER A 52 -12.70 -2.74 0.60
C SER A 52 -11.90 -3.51 -0.46
N ILE A 53 -12.43 -3.65 -1.68
CA ILE A 53 -11.72 -4.30 -2.79
C ILE A 53 -10.45 -3.49 -3.15
N VAL A 54 -10.53 -2.16 -3.22
CA VAL A 54 -9.37 -1.29 -3.47
C VAL A 54 -8.30 -1.50 -2.40
N CYS A 55 -8.67 -1.52 -1.12
CA CYS A 55 -7.71 -1.77 -0.03
C CYS A 55 -7.06 -3.14 -0.12
N LEU A 56 -7.80 -4.18 -0.53
CA LEU A 56 -7.25 -5.53 -0.70
C LEU A 56 -6.27 -5.61 -1.86
N ILE A 57 -6.61 -5.01 -3.01
CA ILE A 57 -5.71 -4.95 -4.19
C ILE A 57 -4.44 -4.20 -3.82
N ALA A 58 -4.56 -3.03 -3.18
CA ALA A 58 -3.42 -2.25 -2.75
C ALA A 58 -2.54 -3.02 -1.75
N ALA A 59 -3.14 -3.70 -0.76
CA ALA A 59 -2.40 -4.53 0.20
C ALA A 59 -1.59 -5.63 -0.50
N TYR A 60 -2.16 -6.31 -1.50
CA TYR A 60 -1.43 -7.32 -2.29
C TYR A 60 -0.22 -6.73 -3.02
N HIS A 61 -0.38 -5.56 -3.68
CA HIS A 61 0.72 -4.93 -4.39
C HIS A 61 1.78 -4.37 -3.43
N TYR A 62 1.40 -3.83 -2.28
CA TYR A 62 2.36 -3.41 -1.25
C TYR A 62 3.12 -4.58 -0.63
N TRP A 63 2.49 -5.74 -0.48
CA TRP A 63 3.19 -6.96 -0.11
C TRP A 63 4.24 -7.38 -1.17
N ARG A 64 3.91 -7.27 -2.46
CA ARG A 64 4.85 -7.52 -3.56
C ARG A 64 6.01 -6.51 -3.55
N ILE A 65 5.72 -5.24 -3.33
CA ILE A 65 6.72 -4.17 -3.20
C ILE A 65 7.63 -4.44 -2.01
N PHE A 66 7.07 -4.81 -0.86
CA PHE A 66 7.82 -5.13 0.35
C PHE A 66 8.80 -6.31 0.13
N ASN A 67 8.33 -7.39 -0.47
CA ASN A 67 9.19 -8.53 -0.79
C ASN A 67 10.30 -8.15 -1.79
N SER A 68 9.95 -7.44 -2.87
CA SER A 68 10.93 -6.96 -3.84
C SER A 68 12.00 -6.06 -3.19
N PHE A 69 11.62 -5.22 -2.23
CA PHE A 69 12.56 -4.39 -1.49
C PHE A 69 13.50 -5.22 -0.61
N THR A 70 12.98 -6.17 0.15
CA THR A 70 13.78 -7.03 1.03
C THR A 70 14.68 -8.00 0.27
N GLU A 71 14.29 -8.43 -0.92
CA GLU A 71 15.09 -9.28 -1.82
C GLU A 71 16.19 -8.48 -2.54
N ALA A 72 15.92 -7.21 -2.87
CA ALA A 72 16.84 -6.36 -3.60
C ALA A 72 18.03 -5.88 -2.75
N TYR A 73 17.85 -5.68 -1.46
CA TYR A 73 18.86 -5.13 -0.56
C TYR A 73 19.31 -6.15 0.49
N VAL A 74 20.62 -6.45 0.50
CA VAL A 74 21.23 -7.40 1.45
C VAL A 74 22.26 -6.68 2.32
N ALA A 75 22.26 -7.01 3.60
CA ALA A 75 23.25 -6.49 4.55
C ALA A 75 24.65 -6.96 4.18
N GLN A 76 25.55 -6.03 3.90
CA GLN A 76 26.95 -6.29 3.64
C GLN A 76 27.77 -6.07 4.92
N GLY A 77 28.70 -7.00 5.21
CA GLY A 77 29.57 -6.88 6.37
C GLY A 77 28.87 -7.00 7.72
N ALA A 78 27.70 -7.66 7.78
CA ALA A 78 26.92 -7.74 9.02
C ALA A 78 27.72 -8.40 10.18
N GLY A 79 28.56 -9.41 9.89
CA GLY A 79 29.45 -10.03 10.89
C GLY A 79 30.55 -9.09 11.38
N ASP A 80 31.21 -8.39 10.47
CA ASP A 80 32.29 -7.45 10.78
C ASP A 80 31.75 -6.20 11.47
N ALA A 81 30.60 -5.70 11.03
CA ALA A 81 29.89 -4.57 11.65
C ALA A 81 29.47 -4.89 13.10
N ALA A 82 28.95 -6.11 13.34
CA ALA A 82 28.62 -6.55 14.69
C ALA A 82 29.84 -6.64 15.61
N MET A 83 31.00 -7.11 15.09
CA MET A 83 32.25 -7.17 15.83
C MET A 83 32.81 -5.76 16.10
N ALA A 84 32.61 -4.82 15.19
CA ALA A 84 33.08 -3.44 15.31
C ALA A 84 32.09 -2.56 16.11
N GLY A 85 30.92 -3.04 16.46
CA GLY A 85 29.87 -2.26 17.10
C GLY A 85 29.29 -1.16 16.20
N THR A 86 29.31 -1.38 14.88
CA THR A 86 28.79 -0.47 13.86
C THR A 86 27.57 -1.06 13.16
N ASP A 87 26.74 -0.21 12.54
CA ASP A 87 25.60 -0.65 11.77
C ASP A 87 26.02 -1.20 10.39
N PRO A 88 25.37 -2.28 9.88
CA PRO A 88 25.64 -2.81 8.55
C PRO A 88 25.15 -1.83 7.46
N THR A 89 25.83 -1.86 6.30
CA THR A 89 25.37 -1.18 5.08
C THR A 89 24.59 -2.17 4.23
N TYR A 90 23.52 -1.72 3.61
CA TYR A 90 22.70 -2.52 2.70
C TYR A 90 23.04 -2.19 1.27
N VAL A 91 23.39 -3.21 0.49
CA VAL A 91 23.74 -3.05 -0.93
C VAL A 91 22.76 -3.76 -1.82
N LEU A 92 22.56 -3.19 -3.00
CA LEU A 92 21.71 -3.76 -4.03
C LEU A 92 22.34 -5.03 -4.60
N VAL A 93 21.59 -6.12 -4.57
CA VAL A 93 22.03 -7.41 -5.12
C VAL A 93 21.86 -7.39 -6.63
N ASN A 94 22.89 -7.84 -7.37
CA ASN A 94 22.87 -8.07 -8.82
C ASN A 94 22.58 -6.86 -9.71
N GLY A 95 22.61 -5.63 -9.20
CA GLY A 95 22.34 -4.43 -10.00
C GLY A 95 20.90 -4.30 -10.49
N GLU A 96 20.02 -5.21 -10.11
CA GLU A 96 18.59 -5.11 -10.36
C GLU A 96 17.95 -4.20 -9.31
N GLY A 97 17.42 -3.07 -9.77
CA GLY A 97 16.75 -2.13 -8.90
C GLY A 97 15.48 -2.74 -8.28
N PHE A 98 15.12 -2.25 -7.13
CA PHE A 98 13.81 -2.47 -6.54
C PHE A 98 12.69 -2.24 -7.57
N ASN A 99 11.78 -3.21 -7.73
CA ASN A 99 10.73 -3.16 -8.74
C ASN A 99 9.57 -2.23 -8.34
N GLU A 100 9.63 -1.00 -8.78
CA GLU A 100 8.55 -0.02 -8.58
C GLU A 100 7.33 -0.25 -9.50
N GLY A 101 7.43 -1.13 -10.49
CA GLY A 101 6.38 -1.40 -11.47
C GLY A 101 5.07 -1.88 -10.84
N TYR A 102 5.13 -2.54 -9.69
CA TYR A 102 3.94 -3.00 -8.96
C TYR A 102 3.01 -1.84 -8.56
N ARG A 103 3.52 -0.65 -8.32
CA ARG A 103 2.73 0.54 -8.00
C ARG A 103 1.87 0.98 -9.17
N TYR A 104 2.40 0.93 -10.39
CA TYR A 104 1.65 1.29 -11.60
C TYR A 104 0.56 0.28 -11.93
N ILE A 105 0.83 -1.01 -11.69
CA ILE A 105 -0.18 -2.08 -11.85
C ILE A 105 -1.31 -1.88 -10.83
N ASP A 106 -0.98 -1.56 -9.58
CA ASP A 106 -1.96 -1.22 -8.56
C ASP A 106 -2.86 -0.06 -9.03
N TRP A 107 -2.29 1.04 -9.46
CA TRP A 107 -3.04 2.21 -9.92
C TRP A 107 -3.93 1.92 -11.13
N LEU A 108 -3.48 1.07 -12.05
CA LEU A 108 -4.28 0.66 -13.20
C LEU A 108 -5.58 -0.03 -12.78
N LEU A 109 -5.57 -0.76 -11.68
CA LEU A 109 -6.72 -1.47 -11.13
C LEU A 109 -7.53 -0.60 -10.16
N THR A 110 -6.86 0.12 -9.28
CA THR A 110 -7.51 0.82 -8.16
C THR A 110 -8.09 2.17 -8.56
N VAL A 111 -7.44 2.93 -9.47
CA VAL A 111 -7.93 4.26 -9.88
C VAL A 111 -9.31 4.21 -10.56
N PRO A 112 -9.60 3.29 -11.51
CA PRO A 112 -10.94 3.17 -12.06
C PRO A 112 -12.01 2.82 -11.01
N LEU A 113 -11.68 1.97 -10.02
CA LEU A 113 -12.59 1.62 -8.93
C LEU A 113 -12.88 2.82 -8.03
N LEU A 114 -11.87 3.62 -7.69
CA LEU A 114 -12.02 4.84 -6.90
C LEU A 114 -12.87 5.88 -7.64
N LEU A 115 -12.70 6.02 -8.96
CA LEU A 115 -13.54 6.91 -9.76
C LEU A 115 -15.00 6.43 -9.78
N PHE A 116 -15.22 5.13 -9.93
CA PHE A 116 -16.57 4.54 -9.87
C PHE A 116 -17.22 4.81 -8.50
N GLU A 117 -16.49 4.60 -7.42
CA GLU A 117 -16.96 4.88 -6.05
C GLU A 117 -17.33 6.36 -5.87
N ALA A 118 -16.46 7.27 -6.29
CA ALA A 118 -16.70 8.71 -6.22
C ALA A 118 -17.98 9.11 -6.98
N ILE A 119 -18.19 8.60 -8.20
CA ILE A 119 -19.39 8.84 -9.00
C ILE A 119 -20.64 8.29 -8.29
N ALA A 120 -20.57 7.06 -7.75
CA ALA A 120 -21.69 6.45 -7.04
C ALA A 120 -22.11 7.26 -5.81
N VAL A 121 -21.16 7.71 -5.01
CA VAL A 121 -21.41 8.54 -3.82
C VAL A 121 -22.00 9.90 -4.20
N LEU A 122 -21.46 10.56 -5.23
CA LEU A 122 -21.98 11.85 -5.73
C LEU A 122 -23.39 11.73 -6.32
N ALA A 123 -23.69 10.64 -7.02
CA ALA A 123 -25.03 10.39 -7.54
C ALA A 123 -26.05 10.19 -6.41
N LEU A 124 -25.70 9.44 -5.36
CA LEU A 124 -26.50 9.26 -4.16
C LEU A 124 -26.76 10.58 -3.43
N ALA A 125 -25.76 11.43 -3.28
CA ALA A 125 -25.90 12.73 -2.65
C ALA A 125 -26.89 13.63 -3.40
N ARG A 126 -26.88 13.63 -4.73
CA ARG A 126 -27.85 14.37 -5.56
C ARG A 126 -29.28 13.85 -5.42
N MET A 127 -29.46 12.54 -5.36
CA MET A 127 -30.78 11.92 -5.17
C MET A 127 -31.37 12.29 -3.81
N VAL A 128 -30.58 12.22 -2.74
CA VAL A 128 -31.01 12.63 -1.40
C VAL A 128 -31.38 14.10 -1.34
N ARG A 129 -30.56 14.98 -1.95
CA ARG A 129 -30.84 16.42 -2.04
C ARG A 129 -32.15 16.72 -2.77
N ARG A 130 -32.47 16.00 -3.86
CA ARG A 130 -33.75 16.16 -4.57
C ARG A 130 -34.94 15.73 -3.73
N SER A 131 -34.82 14.65 -2.95
CA SER A 131 -35.89 14.17 -2.06
C SER A 131 -36.18 15.10 -0.88
N LEU A 132 -35.21 15.92 -0.47
CA LEU A 132 -35.38 16.89 0.62
C LEU A 132 -35.89 18.28 0.16
N MET A 133 -36.00 18.48 -1.14
CA MET A 133 -36.50 19.73 -1.73
C MET A 133 -37.94 19.65 -2.25
N ILE A 134 -38.59 18.51 -2.02
CA ILE A 134 -40.04 18.26 -2.24
C ILE A 134 -40.75 18.22 -0.89
#